data_ee4e5bf44cc7087e75e2d5a25519280a
#
_entry.id   ee4e5bf44cc7087e75e2d5a25519280a
#
_cell.length_a   1.000
_cell.length_b   1.000
_cell.length_c   1.000
_cell.angle_alpha   90.00
_cell.angle_beta   90.00
_cell.angle_gamma   90.00
#
_symmetry.space_group_name_H-M   'P 1'
#
loop_
_entity.id
_entity.type
_entity.pdbx_description
1 polymer ?
#
loop_
_entity_poly.entity_id
_entity_poly.type
_entity_poly.pdbx_seq_one_letter_code
_entity_poly.pdbx_strand_id
1 'polypeptide(L)' 'MVSDQQKLVEAVNQVMPFGKYAGRKLLQLPEPYLVWFHGKGFPEGKLGEQLALMYEVKLNGLENMLQPLLKD' A
#
# COMPACT_ATOMS: atom_id res chain seq x y z
N MET A 1 -14.19 0.24 -16.72
CA MET A 1 -12.72 0.24 -16.64
C MET A 1 -12.26 1.10 -15.45
N VAL A 2 -11.34 0.58 -14.66
CA VAL A 2 -10.84 1.29 -13.49
C VAL A 2 -9.76 2.26 -13.93
N SER A 3 -9.88 3.55 -13.55
CA SER A 3 -8.86 4.55 -13.86
C SER A 3 -7.65 4.36 -12.94
N ASP A 4 -6.50 4.96 -13.32
CA ASP A 4 -5.30 4.92 -12.47
C ASP A 4 -5.58 5.58 -11.11
N GLN A 5 -6.39 6.63 -11.10
CA GLN A 5 -6.77 7.29 -9.87
C GLN A 5 -7.58 6.38 -8.96
N GLN A 6 -8.51 5.61 -9.53
CA GLN A 6 -9.29 4.64 -8.76
C GLN A 6 -8.41 3.53 -8.22
N LYS A 7 -7.44 3.07 -9.01
CA LYS A 7 -6.50 2.05 -8.56
C LYS A 7 -5.68 2.54 -7.38
N LEU A 8 -5.27 3.81 -7.42
CA LEU A 8 -4.53 4.41 -6.32
C LEU A 8 -5.38 4.49 -5.06
N VAL A 9 -6.62 4.94 -5.17
CA VAL A 9 -7.54 5.01 -4.03
C VAL A 9 -7.78 3.62 -3.45
N GLU A 10 -7.98 2.61 -4.31
CA GLU A 10 -8.16 1.24 -3.85
C GLU A 10 -6.92 0.75 -3.10
N ALA A 11 -5.72 1.00 -3.63
CA ALA A 11 -4.49 0.55 -2.99
C ALA A 11 -4.29 1.22 -1.63
N VAL A 12 -4.56 2.52 -1.54
CA VAL A 12 -4.45 3.27 -0.29
C VAL A 12 -5.34 2.66 0.79
N ASN A 13 -6.55 2.24 0.41
CA ASN A 13 -7.57 1.76 1.35
C ASN A 13 -7.63 0.23 1.48
N GLN A 14 -6.83 -0.49 0.71
CA GLN A 14 -6.79 -1.95 0.80
C GLN A 14 -6.34 -2.36 2.20
N VAL A 15 -7.09 -3.27 2.80
CA VAL A 15 -6.77 -3.79 4.13
C VAL A 15 -5.75 -4.90 4.00
N MET A 16 -4.70 -4.85 4.82
CA MET A 16 -3.68 -5.90 4.85
C MET A 16 -4.33 -7.18 5.40
N PRO A 17 -4.32 -8.28 4.63
CA PRO A 17 -5.10 -9.47 5.01
C PRO A 17 -4.37 -10.42 5.94
N PHE A 18 -3.07 -10.23 6.20
CA PHE A 18 -2.31 -11.17 7.00
C PHE A 18 -1.12 -10.48 7.67
N GLY A 19 -0.46 -11.22 8.54
CA GLY A 19 0.81 -10.80 9.14
C GLY A 19 0.64 -9.84 10.30
N LYS A 20 1.76 -9.21 10.66
CA LYS A 20 1.85 -8.35 11.85
C LYS A 20 0.88 -7.17 11.77
N TYR A 21 0.62 -6.67 10.59
CA TYR A 21 -0.21 -5.48 10.40
C TYR A 21 -1.55 -5.80 9.75
N ALA A 22 -2.01 -7.05 9.86
CA ALA A 22 -3.34 -7.43 9.37
C ALA A 22 -4.39 -6.47 9.92
N GLY A 23 -5.31 -6.03 9.07
CA GLY A 23 -6.37 -5.11 9.45
C GLY A 23 -6.05 -3.65 9.22
N ARG A 24 -4.79 -3.29 8.96
CA ARG A 24 -4.43 -1.92 8.63
C ARG A 24 -4.55 -1.68 7.13
N LYS A 25 -4.87 -0.44 6.77
CA LYS A 25 -4.85 -0.04 5.36
C LYS A 25 -3.41 0.06 4.89
N LEU A 26 -3.19 -0.23 3.60
CA LEU A 26 -1.82 -0.30 3.09
C LEU A 26 -1.07 1.02 3.21
N LEU A 27 -1.74 2.15 3.03
CA LEU A 27 -1.07 3.45 3.20
C LEU A 27 -0.55 3.63 4.62
N GLN A 28 -1.17 2.98 5.59
CA GLN A 28 -0.82 3.11 7.01
C GLN A 28 0.24 2.12 7.47
N LEU A 29 0.75 1.30 6.55
CA LEU A 29 1.85 0.38 6.89
C LEU A 29 3.14 1.17 7.09
N PRO A 30 3.95 0.82 8.11
CA PRO A 30 5.23 1.51 8.32
C PRO A 30 6.19 1.26 7.16
N GLU A 31 6.98 2.28 6.82
CA GLU A 31 7.97 2.16 5.76
C GLU A 31 8.94 1.00 6.01
N PRO A 32 9.51 0.82 7.22
CA PRO A 32 10.43 -0.29 7.44
C PRO A 32 9.83 -1.66 7.15
N TYR A 33 8.53 -1.83 7.41
CA TYR A 33 7.84 -3.08 7.11
C TYR A 33 7.78 -3.31 5.61
N LEU A 34 7.46 -2.25 4.84
CA LEU A 34 7.39 -2.36 3.38
C LEU A 34 8.78 -2.62 2.78
N VAL A 35 9.82 -2.00 3.33
CA VAL A 35 11.20 -2.26 2.89
C VAL A 35 11.57 -3.72 3.15
N TRP A 36 11.26 -4.23 4.33
CA TRP A 36 11.52 -5.64 4.66
C TRP A 36 10.77 -6.56 3.70
N PHE A 37 9.48 -6.29 3.48
CA PHE A 37 8.65 -7.13 2.63
C PHE A 37 9.14 -7.11 1.18
N HIS A 38 9.56 -5.94 0.72
CA HIS A 38 10.15 -5.81 -0.62
C HIS A 38 11.38 -6.72 -0.75
N GLY A 39 12.21 -6.76 0.28
CA GLY A 39 13.39 -7.63 0.29
C GLY A 39 13.05 -9.11 0.24
N LYS A 40 11.91 -9.52 0.80
CA LYS A 40 11.43 -10.89 0.74
C LYS A 40 10.72 -11.20 -0.58
N GLY A 41 10.24 -10.17 -1.25
CA GLY A 41 9.42 -10.31 -2.45
C GLY A 41 7.94 -10.21 -2.13
N PHE A 42 7.26 -9.25 -2.78
CA PHE A 42 5.80 -9.13 -2.60
C PHE A 42 5.10 -10.32 -3.26
N PRO A 43 3.92 -10.70 -2.75
CA PRO A 43 3.17 -11.79 -3.37
C PRO A 43 2.73 -11.42 -4.79
N GLU A 44 2.43 -12.42 -5.60
CA GLU A 44 1.90 -12.20 -6.94
C GLU A 44 0.45 -11.74 -6.83
N GLY A 45 -0.02 -11.07 -7.90
CA GLY A 45 -1.41 -10.66 -7.99
C GLY A 45 -1.64 -9.24 -7.50
N LYS A 46 -2.91 -8.92 -7.28
CA LYS A 46 -3.34 -7.54 -7.00
C LYS A 46 -2.73 -7.00 -5.71
N LEU A 47 -2.71 -7.79 -4.65
CA LEU A 47 -2.15 -7.34 -3.39
C LEU A 47 -0.68 -6.99 -3.52
N GLY A 48 0.08 -7.81 -4.23
CA GLY A 48 1.50 -7.54 -4.44
C GLY A 48 1.72 -6.25 -5.22
N GLU A 49 0.90 -6.01 -6.24
CA GLU A 49 0.98 -4.76 -7.00
C GLU A 49 0.66 -3.56 -6.11
N GLN A 50 -0.34 -3.69 -5.25
CA GLN A 50 -0.71 -2.63 -4.32
C GLN A 50 0.37 -2.36 -3.29
N LEU A 51 1.00 -3.42 -2.77
CA LEU A 51 2.12 -3.28 -1.83
C LEU A 51 3.31 -2.61 -2.49
N ALA A 52 3.61 -2.98 -3.75
CA ALA A 52 4.70 -2.35 -4.50
C ALA A 52 4.43 -0.86 -4.71
N LEU A 53 3.18 -0.50 -5.00
CA LEU A 53 2.80 0.90 -5.17
C LEU A 53 2.99 1.68 -3.87
N MET A 54 2.56 1.12 -2.73
CA MET A 54 2.72 1.79 -1.44
C MET A 54 4.20 1.89 -1.04
N TYR A 55 4.98 0.89 -1.38
CA TYR A 55 6.43 0.94 -1.18
C TYR A 55 7.05 2.15 -1.91
N GLU A 56 6.69 2.33 -3.20
CA GLU A 56 7.16 3.48 -3.97
C GLU A 56 6.69 4.80 -3.35
N VAL A 57 5.44 4.84 -2.91
CA VAL A 57 4.88 6.03 -2.27
C VAL A 57 5.70 6.42 -1.03
N LYS A 58 6.03 5.45 -0.19
CA LYS A 58 6.81 5.70 1.02
C LYS A 58 8.22 6.16 0.68
N LEU A 59 8.87 5.47 -0.27
CA LEU A 59 10.24 5.83 -0.65
C LEU A 59 10.35 7.24 -1.22
N ASN A 60 9.31 7.69 -1.93
CA ASN A 60 9.32 9.00 -2.55
C ASN A 60 8.72 10.10 -1.67
N GLY A 61 8.39 9.77 -0.43
CA GLY A 61 7.85 10.75 0.51
C GLY A 61 6.48 11.29 0.12
N LEU A 62 5.68 10.50 -0.57
CA LEU A 62 4.38 10.95 -1.09
C LEU A 62 3.22 10.60 -0.16
N GLU A 63 3.50 10.00 0.99
CA GLU A 63 2.45 9.55 1.90
C GLU A 63 1.49 10.67 2.29
N ASN A 64 2.02 11.85 2.62
CA ASN A 64 1.18 12.96 3.06
C ASN A 64 0.22 13.42 1.96
N MET A 65 0.65 13.35 0.70
CA MET A 65 -0.20 13.73 -0.42
C MET A 65 -1.37 12.77 -0.58
N LEU A 66 -1.22 11.54 -0.14
CA LEU A 66 -2.26 10.51 -0.30
C LEU A 66 -3.14 10.34 0.92
N GLN A 67 -2.81 10.99 2.05
CA GLN A 67 -3.63 10.91 3.27
C GLN A 67 -5.10 11.27 3.01
N PRO A 68 -5.41 12.32 2.23
CA PRO A 68 -6.82 12.65 1.97
C PRO A 68 -7.61 11.56 1.26
N LEU A 69 -6.95 10.58 0.65
CA LEU A 69 -7.62 9.48 -0.04
C LEU A 69 -8.07 8.37 0.91
N LEU A 70 -7.61 8.38 2.17
CA LEU A 70 -8.03 7.39 3.16
C LEU A 70 -9.52 7.55 3.45
N LYS A 71 -10.20 6.42 3.49
CA LYS A 71 -11.63 6.35 3.82
C LYS A 71 -11.78 5.76 5.22
N ASP A 72 -12.83 6.13 5.88
CA ASP A 72 -13.15 5.61 7.21
C ASP A 72 -13.66 4.18 7.16
#